data_21b7708a811316eb21ce201cf68f5025
#
_entry.id   21b7708a811316eb21ce201cf68f5025
#
_cell.length_a   1.000
_cell.length_b   1.000
_cell.length_c   1.000
_cell.angle_alpha   90.00
_cell.angle_beta   90.00
_cell.angle_gamma   90.00
#
_symmetry.space_group_name_H-M   'P 1'
#
loop_
_entity.id
_entity.type
_entity.pdbx_description
1 polymer ?
#
loop_
_entity_poly.entity_id
_entity_poly.type
_entity_poly.pdbx_seq_one_letter_code
_entity_poly.pdbx_strand_id
1 'polypeptide(L)'
;MKSIKAMALCLIISALGSLSAAETFTMHVAPQRFLGTDKSTILHIDYQIPYSNLWFLAQRGGYFAEVDLNVEVVEGDSVVFEQSVRDNIGISNKNDSRSNKFYLNRLSFSLNGKPYLFRINAKDLNSRKTASWFFQTEPLGGQDLLSDLELCSFVRPDSSSYLGKFHRNNILYQPQPSLIFDKTESEDLSIYFETYPPADLIGQPGMLVMTVEKDSVIVFDRFLDYTPNLPSEGLSLRIPLEKLDPGKYTGAVELQLGELSQEREFIFFVTEPKQDQFFVFANPEDDFKLLKYFSGATSTNTWKDYDEATKRRFISQSWKSIAQTGKIDTQSLLDQIRERVDYSNQYFSHFEQGWTSDMGRIHIRQGKPDEIEKGTSSDEARFVRKDYQIWKYQGRNKAVYLFLDIQMNGNYRLIYVEGDQQESSNPDYLYYLGDDFDTSKLYN
;
A
#
# COMPACT_ATOMS: atom_id res chain seq x y z
N MET A 1 -30.49 35.75 12.27
CA MET A 1 -31.14 35.34 11.00
C MET A 1 -30.07 34.57 10.21
N LYS A 2 -30.15 33.27 10.19
CA LYS A 2 -29.14 32.43 9.48
C LYS A 2 -29.39 32.54 7.97
N SER A 3 -28.44 33.14 7.27
CA SER A 3 -28.42 33.20 5.81
C SER A 3 -28.08 31.81 5.27
N ILE A 4 -29.01 31.19 4.58
CA ILE A 4 -28.80 29.96 3.81
C ILE A 4 -28.00 30.39 2.56
N LYS A 5 -26.69 30.27 2.59
CA LYS A 5 -25.85 30.40 1.40
C LYS A 5 -25.94 29.10 0.62
N ALA A 6 -26.30 29.22 -0.65
CA ALA A 6 -26.40 28.11 -1.57
C ALA A 6 -25.07 27.44 -1.74
N MET A 7 -25.03 26.18 -1.37
CA MET A 7 -23.92 25.25 -1.52
C MET A 7 -23.79 24.90 -3.01
N ALA A 8 -22.76 25.41 -3.69
CA ALA A 8 -22.36 24.90 -5.00
C ALA A 8 -21.64 23.57 -4.79
N LEU A 9 -22.40 22.55 -4.46
CA LEU A 9 -21.94 21.16 -4.43
C LEU A 9 -21.73 20.73 -5.88
N CYS A 10 -20.50 20.51 -6.33
CA CYS A 10 -20.22 19.78 -7.55
C CYS A 10 -20.78 18.37 -7.42
N LEU A 11 -22.05 18.20 -7.77
CA LEU A 11 -22.73 16.90 -7.81
C LEU A 11 -22.07 16.07 -8.93
N ILE A 12 -21.37 15.02 -8.54
CA ILE A 12 -20.96 13.94 -9.43
C ILE A 12 -22.23 13.17 -9.78
N ILE A 13 -22.89 13.55 -10.86
CA ILE A 13 -24.02 12.80 -11.42
C ILE A 13 -23.46 11.87 -12.47
N SER A 14 -23.37 10.58 -12.15
CA SER A 14 -23.25 9.54 -13.16
C SER A 14 -24.57 9.44 -13.93
N ALA A 15 -24.63 10.02 -15.14
CA ALA A 15 -25.77 9.88 -16.00
C ALA A 15 -25.85 8.47 -16.60
N LEU A 16 -26.82 7.67 -16.16
CA LEU A 16 -27.23 6.42 -16.79
C LEU A 16 -28.02 6.78 -18.06
N GLY A 17 -27.32 6.83 -19.17
CA GLY A 17 -27.96 6.83 -20.52
C GLY A 17 -27.79 5.44 -21.12
N SER A 18 -28.92 4.77 -21.37
CA SER A 18 -28.99 3.48 -22.04
C SER A 18 -28.63 3.60 -23.52
N LEU A 19 -27.37 3.28 -23.85
CA LEU A 19 -26.94 2.86 -25.19
C LEU A 19 -25.85 1.81 -24.97
N SER A 20 -26.00 0.63 -25.59
CA SER A 20 -25.05 -0.50 -25.62
C SER A 20 -23.92 -0.37 -24.60
N ALA A 21 -23.98 -1.12 -23.53
CA ALA A 21 -23.06 -0.96 -22.39
C ALA A 21 -21.59 -1.06 -22.85
N ALA A 22 -21.00 0.07 -23.23
CA ALA A 22 -19.54 0.15 -23.33
C ALA A 22 -19.01 -0.14 -21.92
N GLU A 23 -18.18 -1.16 -21.79
CA GLU A 23 -17.53 -1.42 -20.52
C GLU A 23 -16.76 -0.17 -20.07
N THR A 24 -16.96 0.24 -18.83
CA THR A 24 -16.32 1.43 -18.26
C THR A 24 -15.10 1.07 -17.43
N PHE A 25 -14.16 2.01 -17.32
CA PHE A 25 -13.08 1.95 -16.35
C PHE A 25 -13.12 3.16 -15.40
N THR A 26 -12.51 3.03 -14.23
CA THR A 26 -12.48 4.12 -13.25
C THR A 26 -11.30 5.05 -13.56
N MET A 27 -11.58 6.33 -13.71
CA MET A 27 -10.63 7.43 -13.74
C MET A 27 -11.11 8.50 -12.77
N HIS A 28 -10.21 9.02 -11.96
CA HIS A 28 -10.49 10.12 -11.03
C HIS A 28 -9.97 11.42 -11.63
N VAL A 29 -10.73 12.49 -11.53
CA VAL A 29 -10.41 13.80 -12.09
C VAL A 29 -10.60 14.86 -11.02
N ALA A 30 -9.58 15.72 -10.84
CA ALA A 30 -9.61 16.82 -9.89
C ALA A 30 -9.20 18.12 -10.60
N PRO A 31 -10.17 19.02 -10.90
CA PRO A 31 -9.87 20.35 -11.42
C PRO A 31 -9.52 21.29 -10.29
N GLN A 32 -8.47 22.10 -10.46
CA GLN A 32 -8.06 23.15 -9.54
C GLN A 32 -7.70 24.43 -10.31
N ARG A 33 -8.16 25.58 -9.80
CA ARG A 33 -7.92 26.91 -10.37
C ARG A 33 -6.86 27.65 -9.57
N PHE A 34 -5.95 28.29 -10.30
CA PHE A 34 -4.91 29.17 -9.78
C PHE A 34 -4.90 30.47 -10.59
N LEU A 35 -4.35 31.55 -10.04
CA LEU A 35 -4.09 32.76 -10.80
C LEU A 35 -2.71 32.71 -11.43
N GLY A 36 -2.64 32.95 -12.72
CA GLY A 36 -1.37 33.20 -13.43
C GLY A 36 -0.79 34.57 -13.13
N THR A 37 0.47 34.78 -13.52
CA THR A 37 1.18 36.05 -13.35
C THR A 37 0.54 37.20 -14.12
N ASP A 38 -0.22 36.91 -15.17
CA ASP A 38 -1.00 37.84 -15.97
C ASP A 38 -2.43 38.04 -15.44
N LYS A 39 -2.74 37.49 -14.26
CA LYS A 39 -4.07 37.44 -13.63
C LYS A 39 -5.11 36.64 -14.41
N SER A 40 -4.73 35.88 -15.43
CA SER A 40 -5.58 34.86 -16.02
C SER A 40 -5.78 33.72 -15.03
N THR A 41 -6.91 33.00 -15.15
CA THR A 41 -7.11 31.77 -14.39
C THR A 41 -6.46 30.61 -15.10
N ILE A 42 -5.55 29.93 -14.43
CA ILE A 42 -4.96 28.67 -14.87
C ILE A 42 -5.78 27.54 -14.23
N LEU A 43 -6.40 26.72 -15.07
CA LEU A 43 -7.08 25.49 -14.64
C LEU A 43 -6.13 24.33 -14.82
N HIS A 44 -5.75 23.68 -13.71
CA HIS A 44 -5.13 22.37 -13.73
C HIS A 44 -6.20 21.29 -13.63
N ILE A 45 -6.10 20.27 -14.48
CA ILE A 45 -6.94 19.08 -14.44
C ILE A 45 -6.02 17.90 -14.17
N ASP A 46 -5.99 17.48 -12.92
CA ASP A 46 -5.26 16.29 -12.51
C ASP A 46 -6.14 15.05 -12.72
N TYR A 47 -5.57 14.01 -13.29
CA TYR A 47 -6.28 12.74 -13.44
C TYR A 47 -5.43 11.56 -13.04
N GLN A 48 -6.10 10.62 -12.42
CA GLN A 48 -5.54 9.41 -11.85
C GLN A 48 -6.28 8.19 -12.38
N ILE A 49 -5.53 7.22 -12.92
CA ILE A 49 -6.08 5.97 -13.43
C ILE A 49 -5.42 4.81 -12.67
N PRO A 50 -6.16 4.06 -11.83
CA PRO A 50 -5.63 2.88 -11.18
C PRO A 50 -5.16 1.85 -12.21
N TYR A 51 -3.99 1.25 -12.01
CA TYR A 51 -3.46 0.25 -12.95
C TYR A 51 -4.38 -0.97 -13.08
N SER A 52 -5.11 -1.31 -12.03
CA SER A 52 -6.11 -2.40 -12.04
C SER A 52 -7.30 -2.17 -13.00
N ASN A 53 -7.50 -0.93 -13.45
CA ASN A 53 -8.54 -0.55 -14.40
C ASN A 53 -8.08 -0.57 -15.87
N LEU A 54 -6.78 -0.75 -16.12
CA LEU A 54 -6.17 -0.73 -17.45
C LEU A 54 -5.82 -2.14 -17.92
N TRP A 55 -5.84 -2.34 -19.24
CA TRP A 55 -5.44 -3.59 -19.86
C TRP A 55 -4.00 -3.49 -20.39
N PHE A 56 -3.05 -4.12 -19.69
CA PHE A 56 -1.65 -4.13 -20.05
C PHE A 56 -1.34 -5.31 -20.99
N LEU A 57 -0.77 -5.02 -22.14
CA LEU A 57 -0.28 -5.98 -23.11
C LEU A 57 1.23 -6.18 -22.97
N ALA A 58 1.69 -7.42 -23.07
CA ALA A 58 3.11 -7.74 -23.07
C ALA A 58 3.76 -7.22 -24.37
N GLN A 59 4.85 -6.46 -24.21
CA GLN A 59 5.68 -5.95 -25.32
C GLN A 59 7.16 -6.11 -24.94
N ARG A 60 8.07 -5.85 -25.90
CA ARG A 60 9.51 -5.89 -25.63
C ARG A 60 9.86 -4.84 -24.57
N GLY A 61 10.32 -5.29 -23.39
CA GLY A 61 10.73 -4.41 -22.28
C GLY A 61 9.73 -4.27 -21.15
N GLY A 62 8.52 -4.87 -21.23
CA GLY A 62 7.53 -4.79 -20.13
C GLY A 62 6.10 -5.03 -20.58
N TYR A 63 5.18 -4.41 -19.86
CA TYR A 63 3.76 -4.44 -20.18
C TYR A 63 3.26 -3.01 -20.34
N PHE A 64 2.43 -2.76 -21.36
CA PHE A 64 2.00 -1.40 -21.72
C PHE A 64 0.50 -1.31 -21.89
N ALA A 65 -0.06 -0.22 -21.39
CA ALA A 65 -1.42 0.23 -21.65
C ALA A 65 -1.38 1.59 -22.34
N GLU A 66 -2.32 1.83 -23.25
CA GLU A 66 -2.45 3.09 -23.98
C GLU A 66 -3.84 3.68 -23.73
N VAL A 67 -3.87 4.95 -23.30
CA VAL A 67 -5.11 5.67 -23.04
C VAL A 67 -5.17 6.90 -23.93
N ASP A 68 -6.19 6.99 -24.76
CA ASP A 68 -6.54 8.24 -25.45
C ASP A 68 -7.47 9.06 -24.56
N LEU A 69 -7.07 10.29 -24.29
CA LEU A 69 -7.82 11.29 -23.54
C LEU A 69 -8.22 12.43 -24.48
N ASN A 70 -9.50 12.70 -24.61
CA ASN A 70 -10.03 13.84 -25.35
C ASN A 70 -10.69 14.81 -24.38
N VAL A 71 -10.34 16.09 -24.46
CA VAL A 71 -10.91 17.17 -23.67
C VAL A 71 -11.53 18.19 -24.59
N GLU A 72 -12.83 18.39 -24.45
CA GLU A 72 -13.59 19.45 -25.10
C GLU A 72 -13.87 20.58 -24.10
N VAL A 73 -13.60 21.81 -24.50
CA VAL A 73 -13.97 23.02 -23.75
C VAL A 73 -15.14 23.68 -24.47
N VAL A 74 -16.22 23.83 -23.74
CA VAL A 74 -17.51 24.31 -24.30
C VAL A 74 -17.87 25.65 -23.66
N GLU A 75 -18.17 26.64 -24.51
CA GLU A 75 -18.77 27.94 -24.15
C GLU A 75 -20.17 28.02 -24.69
N GLY A 76 -21.18 28.09 -23.79
CA GLY A 76 -22.58 27.95 -24.20
C GLY A 76 -22.85 26.61 -24.88
N ASP A 77 -23.25 26.62 -26.15
CA ASP A 77 -23.56 25.43 -26.96
C ASP A 77 -22.40 25.06 -27.92
N SER A 78 -21.29 25.79 -27.90
CA SER A 78 -20.22 25.62 -28.89
C SER A 78 -18.93 25.06 -28.25
N VAL A 79 -18.30 24.08 -28.90
CA VAL A 79 -16.95 23.65 -28.57
C VAL A 79 -15.99 24.71 -29.06
N VAL A 80 -15.31 25.37 -28.15
CA VAL A 80 -14.34 26.46 -28.43
C VAL A 80 -12.89 25.97 -28.46
N PHE A 81 -12.61 24.83 -27.85
CA PHE A 81 -11.30 24.20 -27.87
C PHE A 81 -11.42 22.69 -27.68
N GLU A 82 -10.56 21.95 -28.35
CA GLU A 82 -10.46 20.50 -28.23
C GLU A 82 -9.00 20.09 -28.18
N GLN A 83 -8.67 19.19 -27.29
CA GLN A 83 -7.32 18.63 -27.14
C GLN A 83 -7.39 17.11 -26.95
N SER A 84 -6.61 16.39 -27.74
CA SER A 84 -6.40 14.96 -27.56
C SER A 84 -4.99 14.68 -27.06
N VAL A 85 -4.88 13.80 -26.08
CA VAL A 85 -3.61 13.36 -25.50
C VAL A 85 -3.59 11.85 -25.47
N ARG A 86 -2.48 11.25 -25.89
CA ARG A 86 -2.24 9.81 -25.77
C ARG A 86 -1.22 9.55 -24.69
N ASP A 87 -1.61 8.82 -23.65
CA ASP A 87 -0.75 8.39 -22.57
C ASP A 87 -0.30 6.94 -22.80
N ASN A 88 1.02 6.73 -22.79
CA ASN A 88 1.65 5.40 -22.83
C ASN A 88 2.11 5.05 -21.41
N ILE A 89 1.48 4.03 -20.82
CA ILE A 89 1.68 3.64 -19.44
C ILE A 89 2.41 2.30 -19.40
N GLY A 90 3.65 2.31 -18.92
CA GLY A 90 4.51 1.12 -18.85
C GLY A 90 4.66 0.59 -17.43
N ILE A 91 4.66 -0.74 -17.27
CA ILE A 91 5.00 -1.43 -16.03
C ILE A 91 6.02 -2.53 -16.32
N SER A 92 7.00 -2.71 -15.42
CA SER A 92 8.03 -3.73 -15.57
C SER A 92 7.56 -5.12 -15.16
N ASN A 93 6.63 -5.19 -14.20
CA ASN A 93 6.10 -6.45 -13.66
C ASN A 93 4.58 -6.50 -13.87
N LYS A 94 4.09 -7.62 -14.41
CA LYS A 94 2.65 -7.84 -14.61
C LYS A 94 1.84 -7.71 -13.30
N ASN A 95 2.42 -8.05 -12.17
CA ASN A 95 1.73 -7.94 -10.88
C ASN A 95 1.40 -6.49 -10.51
N ASP A 96 2.16 -5.51 -11.03
CA ASP A 96 1.85 -4.09 -10.81
C ASP A 96 0.47 -3.70 -11.37
N SER A 97 -0.02 -4.37 -12.44
CA SER A 97 -1.37 -4.15 -12.96
C SER A 97 -2.51 -4.53 -11.99
N ARG A 98 -2.20 -5.24 -10.91
CA ARG A 98 -3.16 -5.66 -9.88
C ARG A 98 -2.89 -5.01 -8.52
N SER A 99 -1.92 -4.11 -8.47
CA SER A 99 -1.54 -3.38 -7.25
C SER A 99 -2.39 -2.10 -7.08
N ASN A 100 -2.23 -1.43 -5.94
CA ASN A 100 -2.83 -0.11 -5.68
C ASN A 100 -2.14 1.03 -6.45
N LYS A 101 -1.15 0.74 -7.31
CA LYS A 101 -0.48 1.73 -8.12
C LYS A 101 -1.42 2.35 -9.15
N PHE A 102 -1.09 3.56 -9.56
CA PHE A 102 -1.88 4.33 -10.52
C PHE A 102 -0.99 5.16 -11.44
N TYR A 103 -1.55 5.53 -12.57
CA TYR A 103 -1.02 6.56 -13.45
C TYR A 103 -1.58 7.92 -13.04
N LEU A 104 -0.72 8.93 -12.99
CA LEU A 104 -1.07 10.30 -12.63
C LEU A 104 -0.53 11.25 -13.70
N ASN A 105 -1.37 12.15 -14.18
CA ASN A 105 -0.95 13.18 -15.12
C ASN A 105 -1.80 14.45 -14.94
N ARG A 106 -1.35 15.57 -15.54
CA ARG A 106 -1.96 16.91 -15.47
C ARG A 106 -2.11 17.50 -16.85
N LEU A 107 -3.27 18.07 -17.13
CA LEU A 107 -3.49 19.01 -18.21
C LEU A 107 -3.67 20.42 -17.63
N SER A 108 -3.32 21.45 -18.39
CA SER A 108 -3.40 22.83 -17.94
C SER A 108 -4.00 23.70 -19.03
N PHE A 109 -4.96 24.54 -18.65
CA PHE A 109 -5.69 25.43 -19.54
C PHE A 109 -5.68 26.84 -18.97
N SER A 110 -5.59 27.85 -19.83
CA SER A 110 -5.79 29.26 -19.44
C SER A 110 -7.23 29.66 -19.77
N LEU A 111 -7.95 30.18 -18.78
CA LEU A 111 -9.34 30.60 -18.91
C LEU A 111 -9.44 32.10 -19.12
N ASN A 112 -10.19 32.52 -20.14
CA ASN A 112 -10.33 33.91 -20.56
C ASN A 112 -11.50 34.64 -19.86
N GLY A 113 -11.60 34.55 -18.54
CA GLY A 113 -12.54 35.35 -17.76
C GLY A 113 -14.01 34.97 -17.91
N LYS A 114 -14.34 33.81 -18.52
CA LYS A 114 -15.69 33.30 -18.72
C LYS A 114 -15.86 31.92 -18.11
N PRO A 115 -17.07 31.49 -17.78
CA PRO A 115 -17.37 30.13 -17.40
C PRO A 115 -17.28 29.17 -18.61
N TYR A 116 -16.75 27.99 -18.38
CA TYR A 116 -16.61 26.93 -19.38
C TYR A 116 -17.12 25.59 -18.82
N LEU A 117 -17.71 24.78 -19.70
CA LEU A 117 -17.99 23.38 -19.45
C LEU A 117 -16.86 22.55 -20.05
N PHE A 118 -16.22 21.71 -19.24
CA PHE A 118 -15.24 20.73 -19.67
C PHE A 118 -15.88 19.37 -19.79
N ARG A 119 -15.67 18.71 -20.93
CA ARG A 119 -16.03 17.32 -21.17
C ARG A 119 -14.74 16.54 -21.41
N ILE A 120 -14.52 15.50 -20.63
CA ILE A 120 -13.32 14.67 -20.70
C ILE A 120 -13.77 13.26 -21.03
N ASN A 121 -13.27 12.70 -22.13
CA ASN A 121 -13.52 11.34 -22.54
C ASN A 121 -12.18 10.60 -22.62
N ALA A 122 -12.07 9.50 -21.90
CA ALA A 122 -10.89 8.64 -21.91
C ALA A 122 -11.26 7.26 -22.47
N LYS A 123 -10.32 6.65 -23.21
CA LYS A 123 -10.48 5.32 -23.78
C LYS A 123 -9.20 4.53 -23.62
N ASP A 124 -9.26 3.39 -22.95
CA ASP A 124 -8.21 2.39 -22.99
C ASP A 124 -8.23 1.69 -24.35
N LEU A 125 -7.19 1.88 -25.14
CA LEU A 125 -7.12 1.36 -26.51
C LEU A 125 -7.00 -0.16 -26.56
N ASN A 126 -6.47 -0.78 -25.52
CA ASN A 126 -6.29 -2.23 -25.44
C ASN A 126 -7.59 -2.96 -25.08
N SER A 127 -8.32 -2.49 -24.07
CA SER A 127 -9.59 -3.09 -23.64
C SER A 127 -10.81 -2.47 -24.33
N ARG A 128 -10.66 -1.29 -24.93
CA ARG A 128 -11.73 -0.46 -25.49
C ARG A 128 -12.72 0.09 -24.45
N LYS A 129 -12.45 -0.05 -23.18
CA LYS A 129 -13.23 0.55 -22.09
C LYS A 129 -13.13 2.07 -22.14
N THR A 130 -14.16 2.75 -21.67
CA THR A 130 -14.24 4.21 -21.68
C THR A 130 -14.54 4.77 -20.29
N ALA A 131 -14.12 6.02 -20.05
CA ALA A 131 -14.52 6.81 -18.90
C ALA A 131 -14.84 8.23 -19.36
N SER A 132 -15.85 8.85 -18.76
CA SER A 132 -16.26 10.22 -19.13
C SER A 132 -16.49 11.04 -17.87
N TRP A 133 -16.04 12.29 -17.94
CA TRP A 133 -16.21 13.29 -16.91
C TRP A 133 -16.69 14.60 -17.51
N PHE A 134 -17.47 15.36 -16.76
CA PHE A 134 -17.81 16.71 -17.11
C PHE A 134 -17.93 17.56 -15.85
N PHE A 135 -17.51 18.80 -15.94
CA PHE A 135 -17.66 19.80 -14.88
C PHE A 135 -17.69 21.20 -15.48
N GLN A 136 -18.36 22.10 -14.79
CA GLN A 136 -18.35 23.51 -15.12
C GLN A 136 -17.36 24.22 -14.22
N THR A 137 -16.61 25.17 -14.75
CA THR A 137 -15.68 25.99 -13.99
C THR A 137 -15.85 27.46 -14.36
N GLU A 138 -15.75 28.31 -13.37
CA GLU A 138 -15.70 29.76 -13.51
C GLU A 138 -14.28 30.24 -13.25
N PRO A 139 -13.82 31.31 -13.91
CA PRO A 139 -12.51 31.86 -13.62
C PRO A 139 -12.46 32.41 -12.18
N LEU A 140 -11.26 32.44 -11.60
CA LEU A 140 -11.03 33.19 -10.38
C LEU A 140 -11.12 34.68 -10.69
N GLY A 141 -11.78 35.43 -9.80
CA GLY A 141 -11.92 36.88 -9.93
C GLY A 141 -10.82 37.65 -9.21
N GLY A 142 -10.76 38.96 -9.45
CA GLY A 142 -9.81 39.85 -8.74
C GLY A 142 -10.09 40.04 -7.24
N GLN A 143 -11.19 39.44 -6.73
CA GLN A 143 -11.55 39.46 -5.31
C GLN A 143 -11.29 38.11 -4.62
N ASP A 144 -10.82 37.11 -5.37
CA ASP A 144 -10.45 35.83 -4.77
C ASP A 144 -9.14 35.98 -3.99
N LEU A 145 -9.16 35.59 -2.72
CA LEU A 145 -8.00 35.58 -1.82
C LEU A 145 -7.27 34.24 -1.86
N LEU A 146 -7.94 33.17 -2.31
CA LEU A 146 -7.45 31.79 -2.32
C LEU A 146 -7.65 31.15 -3.69
N SER A 147 -6.68 30.34 -4.12
CA SER A 147 -6.88 29.36 -5.18
C SER A 147 -7.86 28.26 -4.74
N ASP A 148 -8.13 27.32 -5.62
CA ASP A 148 -8.66 26.01 -5.20
C ASP A 148 -7.61 25.23 -4.41
N LEU A 149 -8.07 24.21 -3.66
CA LEU A 149 -7.22 23.39 -2.80
C LEU A 149 -6.79 22.13 -3.55
N GLU A 150 -5.50 21.87 -3.62
CA GLU A 150 -4.92 20.65 -4.19
C GLU A 150 -4.57 19.68 -3.05
N LEU A 151 -5.31 18.57 -2.95
CA LEU A 151 -5.07 17.55 -1.95
C LEU A 151 -3.99 16.59 -2.45
N CYS A 152 -2.91 16.46 -1.69
CA CYS A 152 -1.72 15.70 -2.03
C CYS A 152 -1.50 14.53 -1.08
N SER A 153 -1.14 13.37 -1.64
CA SER A 153 -0.77 12.18 -0.85
C SER A 153 0.57 12.34 -0.15
N PHE A 154 1.47 13.14 -0.73
CA PHE A 154 2.70 13.58 -0.06
C PHE A 154 3.28 14.85 -0.69
N VAL A 155 4.10 15.52 0.11
CA VAL A 155 4.88 16.70 -0.29
C VAL A 155 6.30 16.49 0.20
N ARG A 156 7.29 16.53 -0.72
CA ARG A 156 8.70 16.30 -0.37
C ARG A 156 9.65 17.11 -1.26
N PRO A 157 10.84 17.49 -0.78
CA PRO A 157 11.90 17.98 -1.64
C PRO A 157 12.26 16.94 -2.70
N ASP A 158 12.29 17.35 -3.96
CA ASP A 158 12.68 16.48 -5.08
C ASP A 158 13.25 17.37 -6.21
N SER A 159 14.47 17.08 -6.62
CA SER A 159 15.13 17.75 -7.74
C SER A 159 15.17 16.90 -9.02
N SER A 160 14.52 15.72 -9.00
CA SER A 160 14.45 14.83 -10.16
C SER A 160 13.47 15.38 -11.21
N SER A 161 13.48 14.80 -12.41
CA SER A 161 12.48 15.08 -13.44
C SER A 161 11.21 14.24 -13.33
N TYR A 162 11.15 13.31 -12.35
CA TYR A 162 10.01 12.45 -12.12
C TYR A 162 8.80 13.28 -11.71
N LEU A 163 7.67 13.09 -12.37
CA LEU A 163 6.45 13.87 -12.16
C LEU A 163 6.67 15.40 -12.23
N GLY A 164 7.52 15.87 -13.17
CA GLY A 164 7.95 17.28 -13.28
C GLY A 164 6.80 18.30 -13.34
N LYS A 165 5.62 17.92 -13.86
CA LYS A 165 4.42 18.76 -13.88
C LYS A 165 3.86 19.12 -12.49
N PHE A 166 4.30 18.40 -11.46
CA PHE A 166 3.85 18.55 -10.06
C PHE A 166 4.93 19.15 -9.16
N HIS A 167 6.03 19.63 -9.74
CA HIS A 167 7.07 20.33 -8.98
C HIS A 167 6.78 21.82 -8.88
N ARG A 168 7.01 22.37 -7.69
CA ARG A 168 7.02 23.80 -7.38
C ARG A 168 8.26 24.08 -6.55
N ASN A 169 9.19 24.90 -7.05
CA ASN A 169 10.43 25.27 -6.33
C ASN A 169 11.23 24.08 -5.77
N ASN A 170 11.45 23.03 -6.59
CA ASN A 170 12.11 21.78 -6.19
C ASN A 170 11.39 20.98 -5.07
N ILE A 171 10.12 21.21 -4.91
CA ILE A 171 9.25 20.42 -4.04
C ILE A 171 8.25 19.69 -4.93
N LEU A 172 8.17 18.38 -4.79
CA LEU A 172 7.16 17.55 -5.44
C LEU A 172 5.90 17.55 -4.58
N TYR A 173 4.80 17.94 -5.18
CA TYR A 173 3.44 17.82 -4.64
C TYR A 173 2.72 16.75 -5.44
N GLN A 174 2.53 15.57 -4.88
CA GLN A 174 1.81 14.52 -5.59
C GLN A 174 0.30 14.60 -5.28
N PRO A 175 -0.51 15.10 -6.22
CA PRO A 175 -1.94 15.20 -5.99
C PRO A 175 -2.58 13.81 -5.91
N GLN A 176 -3.74 13.76 -5.24
CA GLN A 176 -4.55 12.57 -5.04
C GLN A 176 -5.96 12.78 -5.60
N PRO A 177 -6.18 12.74 -6.93
CA PRO A 177 -7.48 12.99 -7.55
C PRO A 177 -8.60 12.06 -7.10
N SER A 178 -8.27 10.85 -6.60
CA SER A 178 -9.27 9.95 -6.01
C SER A 178 -9.83 10.45 -4.68
N LEU A 179 -9.15 11.39 -4.02
CA LEU A 179 -9.45 11.89 -2.68
C LEU A 179 -9.47 10.78 -1.61
N ILE A 180 -8.91 9.61 -1.90
CA ILE A 180 -8.82 8.47 -0.99
C ILE A 180 -7.39 8.39 -0.46
N PHE A 181 -7.24 8.46 0.86
CA PHE A 181 -5.97 8.43 1.57
C PHE A 181 -5.90 7.18 2.44
N ASP A 182 -4.92 6.34 2.13
CA ASP A 182 -4.68 5.09 2.85
C ASP A 182 -3.65 5.34 3.96
N LYS A 183 -4.03 5.11 5.21
CA LYS A 183 -3.16 5.28 6.39
C LYS A 183 -1.90 4.39 6.34
N THR A 184 -1.91 3.33 5.53
CA THR A 184 -0.76 2.44 5.37
C THR A 184 0.25 2.96 4.35
N GLU A 185 -0.16 3.88 3.48
CA GLU A 185 0.68 4.45 2.41
C GLU A 185 1.13 5.88 2.70
N SER A 186 0.36 6.64 3.50
CA SER A 186 0.64 8.04 3.81
C SER A 186 0.43 8.33 5.30
N GLU A 187 1.40 9.02 5.91
CA GLU A 187 1.28 9.49 7.31
C GLU A 187 0.39 10.75 7.40
N ASP A 188 0.47 11.59 6.37
CA ASP A 188 -0.23 12.88 6.30
C ASP A 188 -0.98 13.01 4.96
N LEU A 189 -2.11 13.71 5.01
CA LEU A 189 -2.69 14.41 3.88
C LEU A 189 -2.12 15.83 3.83
N SER A 190 -1.58 16.25 2.71
CA SER A 190 -1.12 17.62 2.49
C SER A 190 -2.09 18.39 1.58
N ILE A 191 -2.36 19.66 1.89
CA ILE A 191 -3.20 20.53 1.10
C ILE A 191 -2.30 21.66 0.59
N TYR A 192 -2.16 21.79 -0.73
CA TYR A 192 -1.51 22.93 -1.37
C TYR A 192 -2.55 23.93 -1.87
N PHE A 193 -2.28 25.19 -1.70
CA PHE A 193 -3.07 26.30 -2.24
C PHE A 193 -2.21 27.58 -2.37
N GLU A 194 -2.74 28.55 -3.08
CA GLU A 194 -2.11 29.86 -3.21
C GLU A 194 -3.02 30.94 -2.62
N THR A 195 -2.37 31.97 -2.06
CA THR A 195 -3.05 33.16 -1.54
C THR A 195 -2.80 34.35 -2.46
N TYR A 196 -3.80 35.22 -2.59
CA TYR A 196 -3.80 36.39 -3.47
C TYR A 196 -4.24 37.66 -2.70
N PRO A 197 -3.42 38.14 -1.76
CA PRO A 197 -3.78 39.29 -0.96
C PRO A 197 -3.88 40.58 -1.81
N PRO A 198 -4.84 41.47 -1.53
CA PRO A 198 -4.83 42.82 -2.06
C PRO A 198 -3.53 43.55 -1.71
N ALA A 199 -3.07 44.46 -2.58
CA ALA A 199 -1.77 45.15 -2.44
C ALA A 199 -1.63 45.93 -1.13
N ASP A 200 -2.70 46.47 -0.61
CA ASP A 200 -2.77 47.24 0.64
C ASP A 200 -2.77 46.33 1.90
N LEU A 201 -3.00 45.05 1.75
CA LEU A 201 -2.96 44.08 2.85
C LEU A 201 -1.65 43.26 2.88
N ILE A 202 -0.74 43.47 1.92
CA ILE A 202 0.59 42.87 1.98
C ILE A 202 1.36 43.43 3.17
N GLY A 203 1.93 42.57 4.01
CA GLY A 203 2.60 42.92 5.26
C GLY A 203 1.66 43.12 6.45
N GLN A 204 0.35 43.04 6.27
CA GLN A 204 -0.60 43.12 7.38
C GLN A 204 -0.84 41.71 8.00
N PRO A 205 -0.98 41.65 9.30
CA PRO A 205 -1.27 40.37 9.97
C PRO A 205 -2.67 39.86 9.64
N GLY A 206 -2.77 38.57 9.41
CA GLY A 206 -4.01 37.86 9.18
C GLY A 206 -3.96 36.47 9.83
N MET A 207 -4.91 35.63 9.51
CA MET A 207 -5.03 34.30 10.05
C MET A 207 -5.46 33.30 8.98
N LEU A 208 -4.85 32.11 9.00
CA LEU A 208 -5.30 30.92 8.30
C LEU A 208 -5.94 29.97 9.31
N VAL A 209 -7.16 29.55 9.02
CA VAL A 209 -7.89 28.57 9.80
C VAL A 209 -8.15 27.34 8.95
N MET A 210 -7.79 26.17 9.45
CA MET A 210 -8.15 24.89 8.83
C MET A 210 -8.99 24.09 9.80
N THR A 211 -10.13 23.60 9.34
CA THR A 211 -11.00 22.71 10.10
C THR A 211 -11.28 21.44 9.33
N VAL A 212 -11.40 20.32 10.05
CA VAL A 212 -11.80 19.03 9.50
C VAL A 212 -12.91 18.44 10.37
N GLU A 213 -13.96 18.00 9.73
CA GLU A 213 -15.15 17.45 10.35
C GLU A 213 -15.44 16.03 9.89
N LYS A 214 -15.95 15.22 10.80
CA LYS A 214 -16.59 13.95 10.55
C LYS A 214 -17.98 13.98 11.18
N ASP A 215 -19.01 13.69 10.38
CA ASP A 215 -20.41 13.69 10.83
C ASP A 215 -20.81 14.99 11.57
N SER A 216 -20.35 16.15 11.05
CA SER A 216 -20.58 17.50 11.62
C SER A 216 -19.89 17.73 12.99
N VAL A 217 -18.92 16.92 13.35
CA VAL A 217 -18.09 17.11 14.55
C VAL A 217 -16.68 17.47 14.12
N ILE A 218 -16.13 18.57 14.63
CA ILE A 218 -14.74 18.95 14.38
C ILE A 218 -13.84 17.90 15.04
N VAL A 219 -13.01 17.25 14.24
CA VAL A 219 -12.05 16.23 14.67
C VAL A 219 -10.60 16.70 14.59
N PHE A 220 -10.37 17.77 13.83
CA PHE A 220 -9.07 18.40 13.71
C PHE A 220 -9.27 19.89 13.36
N ASP A 221 -8.52 20.77 14.01
CA ASP A 221 -8.46 22.20 13.71
C ASP A 221 -7.03 22.71 13.82
N ARG A 222 -6.74 23.77 13.09
CA ARG A 222 -5.46 24.45 13.12
C ARG A 222 -5.62 25.92 12.84
N PHE A 223 -5.05 26.73 13.70
CA PHE A 223 -5.00 28.20 13.59
C PHE A 223 -3.55 28.62 13.38
N LEU A 224 -3.28 29.43 12.36
CA LEU A 224 -1.95 29.88 12.00
C LEU A 224 -1.97 31.39 11.77
N ASP A 225 -1.09 32.11 12.46
CA ASP A 225 -0.80 33.49 12.12
C ASP A 225 -0.19 33.53 10.73
N TYR A 226 -0.72 34.40 9.88
CA TYR A 226 -0.27 34.55 8.51
C TYR A 226 -0.09 36.02 8.17
N THR A 227 1.05 36.37 7.61
CA THR A 227 1.32 37.69 7.09
C THR A 227 1.79 37.55 5.64
N PRO A 228 0.98 37.95 4.64
CA PRO A 228 1.37 37.86 3.25
C PRO A 228 2.55 38.77 2.94
N ASN A 229 3.57 38.24 2.24
CA ASN A 229 4.76 39.01 1.86
C ASN A 229 4.81 39.30 0.36
N LEU A 230 4.06 38.55 -0.44
CA LEU A 230 4.03 38.64 -1.89
C LEU A 230 2.58 38.74 -2.41
N PRO A 231 2.38 39.25 -3.63
CA PRO A 231 1.06 39.28 -4.28
C PRO A 231 0.47 37.90 -4.57
N SER A 232 1.31 36.84 -4.59
CA SER A 232 0.92 35.45 -4.69
C SER A 232 1.91 34.60 -3.91
N GLU A 233 1.43 33.76 -3.01
CA GLU A 233 2.24 32.85 -2.21
C GLU A 233 1.63 31.46 -2.19
N GLY A 234 2.45 30.44 -2.46
CA GLY A 234 2.06 29.03 -2.32
C GLY A 234 2.27 28.54 -0.90
N LEU A 235 1.24 27.99 -0.32
CA LEU A 235 1.23 27.45 1.05
C LEU A 235 0.88 25.96 1.05
N SER A 236 1.32 25.26 2.12
CA SER A 236 0.96 23.86 2.33
C SER A 236 0.60 23.63 3.80
N LEU A 237 -0.56 23.00 4.02
CA LEU A 237 -1.03 22.57 5.32
C LEU A 237 -1.05 21.02 5.37
N ARG A 238 -0.88 20.44 6.57
CA ARG A 238 -0.88 18.98 6.76
C ARG A 238 -1.92 18.56 7.78
N ILE A 239 -2.57 17.46 7.49
CA ILE A 239 -3.52 16.78 8.37
C ILE A 239 -2.94 15.40 8.67
N PRO A 240 -2.57 15.09 9.94
CA PRO A 240 -2.08 13.77 10.31
C PRO A 240 -3.18 12.72 10.18
N LEU A 241 -2.98 11.70 9.35
CA LEU A 241 -3.98 10.64 9.11
C LEU A 241 -4.06 9.66 10.28
N GLU A 242 -3.01 9.52 11.07
CA GLU A 242 -2.96 8.61 12.23
C GLU A 242 -4.15 8.84 13.21
N LYS A 243 -4.52 10.10 13.39
CA LYS A 243 -5.58 10.52 14.32
C LYS A 243 -7.00 10.40 13.77
N LEU A 244 -7.13 10.06 12.48
CA LEU A 244 -8.43 9.99 11.82
C LEU A 244 -8.86 8.53 11.65
N ASP A 245 -10.07 8.18 12.06
CA ASP A 245 -10.66 6.88 11.79
C ASP A 245 -11.04 6.74 10.30
N PRO A 246 -11.09 5.52 9.74
CA PRO A 246 -11.60 5.33 8.41
C PRO A 246 -12.99 5.94 8.20
N GLY A 247 -13.20 6.60 7.07
CA GLY A 247 -14.48 7.24 6.76
C GLY A 247 -14.36 8.47 5.85
N LYS A 248 -15.49 9.15 5.67
CA LYS A 248 -15.60 10.39 4.90
C LYS A 248 -15.40 11.59 5.83
N TYR A 249 -14.65 12.55 5.35
CA TYR A 249 -14.38 13.82 6.02
C TYR A 249 -14.71 14.99 5.10
N THR A 250 -15.14 16.08 5.69
CA THR A 250 -15.22 17.41 5.08
C THR A 250 -14.29 18.35 5.81
N GLY A 251 -13.75 19.32 5.13
CA GLY A 251 -12.92 20.34 5.77
C GLY A 251 -12.99 21.65 5.02
N ALA A 252 -12.41 22.67 5.63
CA ALA A 252 -12.32 24.00 5.06
C ALA A 252 -10.97 24.64 5.40
N VAL A 253 -10.48 25.47 4.47
CA VAL A 253 -9.38 26.40 4.70
C VAL A 253 -9.94 27.80 4.54
N GLU A 254 -9.87 28.61 5.58
CA GLU A 254 -10.29 29.98 5.60
C GLU A 254 -9.07 30.90 5.76
N LEU A 255 -8.98 31.92 4.90
CA LEU A 255 -8.04 33.02 5.03
C LEU A 255 -8.76 34.27 5.48
N GLN A 256 -8.30 34.88 6.57
CA GLN A 256 -8.80 36.14 7.13
C GLN A 256 -7.70 37.19 7.04
N LEU A 257 -7.95 38.28 6.30
CA LEU A 257 -7.04 39.43 6.13
C LEU A 257 -7.81 40.73 6.35
N GLY A 258 -7.58 41.40 7.47
CA GLY A 258 -8.34 42.58 7.85
C GLY A 258 -9.83 42.30 7.96
N GLU A 259 -10.65 42.96 7.15
CA GLU A 259 -12.11 42.71 7.07
C GLU A 259 -12.50 41.69 6.02
N LEU A 260 -11.55 41.22 5.22
CA LEU A 260 -11.77 40.24 4.16
C LEU A 260 -11.63 38.83 4.72
N SER A 261 -12.53 37.93 4.28
CA SER A 261 -12.45 36.51 4.55
C SER A 261 -12.90 35.72 3.34
N GLN A 262 -12.18 34.65 3.04
CA GLN A 262 -12.57 33.67 2.04
C GLN A 262 -12.29 32.26 2.52
N GLU A 263 -13.24 31.36 2.27
CA GLU A 263 -13.18 29.95 2.61
C GLU A 263 -13.15 29.10 1.34
N ARG A 264 -12.42 27.98 1.38
CA ARG A 264 -12.45 26.90 0.40
C ARG A 264 -12.70 25.59 1.12
N GLU A 265 -13.77 24.91 0.73
CA GLU A 265 -14.14 23.60 1.26
C GLU A 265 -13.44 22.47 0.51
N PHE A 266 -13.23 21.34 1.17
CA PHE A 266 -12.72 20.11 0.56
C PHE A 266 -13.33 18.87 1.20
N ILE A 267 -13.24 17.76 0.47
CA ILE A 267 -13.72 16.45 0.93
C ILE A 267 -12.62 15.43 0.69
N PHE A 268 -12.47 14.49 1.62
CA PHE A 268 -11.58 13.35 1.45
C PHE A 268 -12.09 12.12 2.19
N PHE A 269 -11.51 10.98 1.85
CA PHE A 269 -11.82 9.70 2.45
C PHE A 269 -10.54 9.12 3.06
N VAL A 270 -10.61 8.70 4.30
CA VAL A 270 -9.55 7.94 4.95
C VAL A 270 -9.90 6.47 4.87
N THR A 271 -8.96 5.66 4.39
CA THR A 271 -9.07 4.22 4.37
C THR A 271 -7.94 3.61 5.18
N GLU A 272 -8.27 2.53 5.84
CA GLU A 272 -7.31 1.62 6.43
C GLU A 272 -7.73 0.24 5.93
N PRO A 273 -7.26 -0.18 4.74
CA PRO A 273 -7.59 -1.48 4.21
C PRO A 273 -7.29 -2.51 5.28
N LYS A 274 -8.25 -3.38 5.57
CA LYS A 274 -8.00 -4.54 6.42
C LYS A 274 -6.80 -5.23 5.80
N GLN A 275 -5.64 -5.10 6.44
CA GLN A 275 -4.48 -5.85 6.01
C GLN A 275 -4.92 -7.30 6.00
N ASP A 276 -4.78 -7.97 4.85
CA ASP A 276 -4.97 -9.40 4.81
C ASP A 276 -4.19 -9.97 5.97
N GLN A 277 -4.90 -10.52 6.94
CA GLN A 277 -4.29 -10.98 8.17
C GLN A 277 -3.83 -12.41 7.93
N PHE A 278 -2.56 -12.54 7.61
CA PHE A 278 -1.93 -13.83 7.37
C PHE A 278 -1.30 -14.35 8.67
N PHE A 279 -2.04 -15.21 9.37
CA PHE A 279 -1.61 -15.86 10.61
C PHE A 279 -1.83 -17.37 10.56
N VAL A 280 -0.94 -18.10 11.18
CA VAL A 280 -1.14 -19.53 11.49
C VAL A 280 -1.79 -19.67 12.86
N PHE A 281 -1.35 -18.91 13.84
CA PHE A 281 -1.83 -18.94 15.21
C PHE A 281 -2.60 -17.67 15.59
N ALA A 282 -3.50 -17.78 16.55
CA ALA A 282 -4.17 -16.63 17.15
C ALA A 282 -3.19 -15.75 17.96
N ASN A 283 -2.17 -16.36 18.60
CA ASN A 283 -1.16 -15.67 19.37
C ASN A 283 0.02 -15.26 18.49
N PRO A 284 0.34 -13.94 18.39
CA PRO A 284 1.46 -13.45 17.59
C PRO A 284 2.83 -14.01 18.01
N GLU A 285 3.02 -14.37 19.27
CA GLU A 285 4.29 -14.93 19.76
C GLU A 285 4.57 -16.33 19.17
N ASP A 286 3.53 -17.12 18.97
CA ASP A 286 3.65 -18.45 18.36
C ASP A 286 3.91 -18.35 16.85
N ASP A 287 3.22 -17.44 16.15
CA ASP A 287 3.54 -17.14 14.77
C ASP A 287 4.98 -16.64 14.59
N PHE A 288 5.46 -15.79 15.49
CA PHE A 288 6.84 -15.31 15.44
C PHE A 288 7.86 -16.43 15.65
N LYS A 289 7.59 -17.39 16.56
CA LYS A 289 8.41 -18.59 16.71
C LYS A 289 8.42 -19.44 15.45
N LEU A 290 7.24 -19.62 14.85
CA LEU A 290 7.08 -20.40 13.63
C LEU A 290 7.81 -19.77 12.43
N LEU A 291 7.76 -18.44 12.28
CA LEU A 291 8.49 -17.70 11.24
C LEU A 291 10.00 -17.96 11.28
N LYS A 292 10.58 -18.17 12.46
CA LYS A 292 12.01 -18.46 12.61
C LYS A 292 12.43 -19.77 11.91
N TYR A 293 11.48 -20.70 11.70
CA TYR A 293 11.76 -21.93 10.96
C TYR A 293 12.04 -21.69 9.48
N PHE A 294 11.55 -20.59 8.91
CA PHE A 294 11.70 -20.25 7.49
C PHE A 294 12.72 -19.16 7.21
N SER A 295 12.92 -18.24 8.14
CA SER A 295 13.77 -17.07 7.95
C SER A 295 15.13 -17.15 8.65
N GLY A 296 15.41 -18.25 9.35
CA GLY A 296 16.57 -18.35 10.23
C GLY A 296 16.46 -17.39 11.42
N ALA A 297 17.58 -17.12 12.08
CA ALA A 297 17.63 -16.24 13.24
C ALA A 297 17.47 -14.75 12.85
N THR A 298 16.33 -14.35 12.34
CA THR A 298 15.96 -12.93 12.27
C THR A 298 15.68 -12.44 13.69
N SER A 299 16.76 -12.06 14.36
CA SER A 299 16.71 -11.35 15.63
C SER A 299 16.19 -9.95 15.38
N THR A 300 14.90 -9.76 15.51
CA THR A 300 14.40 -8.41 15.74
C THR A 300 14.56 -8.17 17.24
N ASN A 301 15.65 -7.53 17.64
CA ASN A 301 15.86 -7.07 19.03
C ASN A 301 14.69 -6.19 19.50
N THR A 302 13.91 -5.65 18.58
CA THR A 302 12.78 -4.76 18.78
C THR A 302 11.43 -5.49 18.91
N TRP A 303 11.35 -6.82 18.69
CA TRP A 303 10.07 -7.55 18.75
C TRP A 303 9.32 -7.36 20.08
N LYS A 304 10.06 -7.31 21.19
CA LYS A 304 9.46 -7.14 22.53
C LYS A 304 8.83 -5.76 22.72
N ASP A 305 9.31 -4.77 21.99
CA ASP A 305 8.89 -3.37 22.11
C ASP A 305 7.68 -3.05 21.23
N TYR A 306 7.30 -3.96 20.32
CA TYR A 306 6.16 -3.78 19.44
C TYR A 306 4.84 -3.99 20.18
N ASP A 307 3.86 -3.13 19.92
CA ASP A 307 2.47 -3.36 20.30
C ASP A 307 1.86 -4.53 19.48
N GLU A 308 0.69 -4.98 19.87
CA GLU A 308 0.04 -6.14 19.24
C GLU A 308 -0.28 -5.88 17.76
N ALA A 309 -0.72 -4.67 17.40
CA ALA A 309 -1.03 -4.31 16.02
C ALA A 309 0.23 -4.36 15.12
N THR A 310 1.34 -3.82 15.60
CA THR A 310 2.63 -3.85 14.92
C THR A 310 3.17 -5.28 14.79
N LYS A 311 3.04 -6.11 15.84
CA LYS A 311 3.39 -7.54 15.79
C LYS A 311 2.60 -8.27 14.70
N ARG A 312 1.29 -8.09 14.64
CA ARG A 312 0.43 -8.71 13.61
C ARG A 312 0.79 -8.23 12.21
N ARG A 313 1.07 -6.95 12.03
CA ARG A 313 1.52 -6.39 10.76
C ARG A 313 2.83 -7.02 10.30
N PHE A 314 3.81 -7.10 11.20
CA PHE A 314 5.09 -7.73 10.92
C PHE A 314 4.95 -9.20 10.47
N ILE A 315 4.14 -9.98 11.18
CA ILE A 315 3.87 -11.40 10.86
C ILE A 315 3.25 -11.51 9.46
N SER A 316 2.18 -10.74 9.19
CA SER A 316 1.51 -10.79 7.89
C SER A 316 2.44 -10.41 6.73
N GLN A 317 3.28 -9.40 6.91
CA GLN A 317 4.27 -9.01 5.91
C GLN A 317 5.34 -10.08 5.71
N SER A 318 5.78 -10.73 6.79
CA SER A 318 6.76 -11.81 6.73
C SER A 318 6.24 -13.01 5.95
N TRP A 319 5.00 -13.44 6.20
CA TRP A 319 4.36 -14.52 5.44
C TRP A 319 4.18 -14.16 3.96
N LYS A 320 3.79 -12.93 3.64
CA LYS A 320 3.73 -12.45 2.25
C LYS A 320 5.10 -12.54 1.57
N SER A 321 6.17 -12.12 2.24
CA SER A 321 7.53 -12.18 1.71
C SER A 321 8.01 -13.60 1.45
N ILE A 322 7.76 -14.53 2.38
CA ILE A 322 8.08 -15.96 2.23
C ILE A 322 7.33 -16.56 1.04
N ALA A 323 6.03 -16.28 0.93
CA ALA A 323 5.19 -16.76 -0.16
C ALA A 323 5.66 -16.24 -1.52
N GLN A 324 6.03 -14.96 -1.62
CA GLN A 324 6.58 -14.36 -2.83
C GLN A 324 7.90 -15.02 -3.25
N THR A 325 8.79 -15.28 -2.31
CA THR A 325 10.06 -15.98 -2.57
C THR A 325 9.80 -17.40 -3.10
N GLY A 326 8.83 -18.09 -2.51
CA GLY A 326 8.40 -19.43 -2.94
C GLY A 326 7.55 -19.45 -4.20
N LYS A 327 7.12 -18.28 -4.73
CA LYS A 327 6.20 -18.14 -5.88
C LYS A 327 4.87 -18.89 -5.65
N ILE A 328 4.38 -18.88 -4.44
CA ILE A 328 3.11 -19.46 -4.01
C ILE A 328 2.18 -18.36 -3.51
N ASP A 329 0.87 -18.55 -3.63
CA ASP A 329 -0.11 -17.68 -2.99
C ASP A 329 0.00 -17.74 -1.46
N THR A 330 -0.10 -16.58 -0.79
CA THR A 330 0.12 -16.50 0.66
C THR A 330 -0.87 -17.35 1.46
N GLN A 331 -2.15 -17.34 1.09
CA GLN A 331 -3.16 -18.14 1.77
C GLN A 331 -2.89 -19.63 1.59
N SER A 332 -2.55 -20.04 0.37
CA SER A 332 -2.19 -21.44 0.07
C SER A 332 -0.97 -21.92 0.85
N LEU A 333 0.03 -21.04 1.04
CA LEU A 333 1.18 -21.34 1.89
C LEU A 333 0.75 -21.57 3.35
N LEU A 334 -0.07 -20.66 3.89
CA LEU A 334 -0.53 -20.77 5.28
C LEU A 334 -1.37 -22.00 5.52
N ASP A 335 -2.23 -22.37 4.56
CA ASP A 335 -3.05 -23.58 4.68
C ASP A 335 -2.18 -24.85 4.73
N GLN A 336 -1.14 -24.93 3.89
CA GLN A 336 -0.16 -26.01 3.95
C GLN A 336 0.60 -26.02 5.31
N ILE A 337 0.96 -24.86 5.82
CA ILE A 337 1.66 -24.78 7.11
C ILE A 337 0.73 -25.20 8.27
N ARG A 338 -0.53 -24.77 8.27
CA ARG A 338 -1.53 -25.19 9.27
C ARG A 338 -1.71 -26.71 9.28
N GLU A 339 -1.87 -27.32 8.10
CA GLU A 339 -1.96 -28.77 7.98
C GLU A 339 -0.74 -29.48 8.59
N ARG A 340 0.48 -28.95 8.33
CA ARG A 340 1.70 -29.51 8.89
C ARG A 340 1.83 -29.30 10.40
N VAL A 341 1.35 -28.17 10.90
CA VAL A 341 1.29 -27.88 12.35
C VAL A 341 0.34 -28.86 13.03
N ASP A 342 -0.85 -29.06 12.46
CA ASP A 342 -1.86 -29.99 12.99
C ASP A 342 -1.32 -31.43 13.00
N TYR A 343 -0.70 -31.86 11.89
CA TYR A 343 -0.03 -33.14 11.83
C TYR A 343 1.05 -33.29 12.91
N SER A 344 1.90 -32.27 13.06
CA SER A 344 2.96 -32.29 14.05
C SER A 344 2.41 -32.37 15.48
N ASN A 345 1.34 -31.65 15.77
CA ASN A 345 0.67 -31.71 17.06
C ASN A 345 0.04 -33.08 17.34
N GLN A 346 -0.48 -33.71 16.30
CA GLN A 346 -1.09 -35.05 16.46
C GLN A 346 -0.04 -36.16 16.71
N TYR A 347 1.12 -36.09 16.02
CA TYR A 347 2.06 -37.22 15.98
C TYR A 347 3.37 -37.02 16.76
N PHE A 348 3.74 -35.77 17.07
CA PHE A 348 5.04 -35.45 17.71
C PHE A 348 4.89 -34.71 19.04
N SER A 349 3.65 -34.58 19.56
CA SER A 349 3.43 -34.01 20.90
C SER A 349 3.76 -35.02 21.98
N HIS A 350 4.55 -34.59 22.97
CA HIS A 350 4.83 -35.33 24.19
C HIS A 350 4.63 -34.45 25.42
N PHE A 351 5.68 -33.80 25.92
CA PHE A 351 5.62 -32.83 27.02
C PHE A 351 5.40 -31.40 26.53
N GLU A 352 5.53 -31.17 25.24
CA GLU A 352 5.35 -29.90 24.55
C GLU A 352 4.48 -30.07 23.32
N GLN A 353 4.03 -28.95 22.73
CA GLN A 353 3.27 -28.97 21.47
C GLN A 353 4.14 -29.56 20.36
N GLY A 354 3.59 -30.48 19.57
CA GLY A 354 4.36 -31.23 18.59
C GLY A 354 5.02 -30.35 17.52
N TRP A 355 4.42 -29.20 17.19
CA TRP A 355 5.00 -28.26 16.24
C TRP A 355 6.29 -27.61 16.76
N THR A 356 6.51 -27.58 18.08
CA THR A 356 7.75 -27.04 18.69
C THR A 356 8.85 -28.09 18.84
N SER A 357 8.53 -29.37 18.65
CA SER A 357 9.52 -30.45 18.71
C SER A 357 10.47 -30.42 17.51
N ASP A 358 11.63 -31.08 17.62
CA ASP A 358 12.59 -31.17 16.52
C ASP A 358 11.97 -31.84 15.28
N MET A 359 11.21 -32.93 15.45
CA MET A 359 10.49 -33.59 14.35
C MET A 359 9.44 -32.66 13.74
N GLY A 360 8.67 -31.95 14.58
CA GLY A 360 7.67 -30.97 14.12
C GLY A 360 8.29 -29.84 13.33
N ARG A 361 9.39 -29.27 13.79
CA ARG A 361 10.11 -28.19 13.10
C ARG A 361 10.54 -28.63 11.69
N ILE A 362 11.14 -29.81 11.56
CA ILE A 362 11.57 -30.32 10.26
C ILE A 362 10.36 -30.65 9.38
N HIS A 363 9.32 -31.28 9.94
CA HIS A 363 8.11 -31.60 9.18
C HIS A 363 7.40 -30.34 8.65
N ILE A 364 7.32 -29.29 9.45
CA ILE A 364 6.71 -28.03 9.03
C ILE A 364 7.49 -27.39 7.86
N ARG A 365 8.80 -27.40 7.92
CA ARG A 365 9.66 -26.83 6.87
C ARG A 365 9.67 -27.66 5.59
N GLN A 366 9.94 -28.96 5.70
CA GLN A 366 10.20 -29.84 4.57
C GLN A 366 8.95 -30.62 4.11
N GLY A 367 7.95 -30.77 4.96
CA GLY A 367 6.79 -31.63 4.73
C GLY A 367 7.09 -33.08 5.11
N LYS A 368 6.30 -34.00 4.53
CA LYS A 368 6.47 -35.44 4.74
C LYS A 368 7.79 -35.91 4.08
N PRO A 369 8.65 -36.67 4.78
CA PRO A 369 9.83 -37.26 4.19
C PRO A 369 9.47 -38.30 3.12
N ASP A 370 10.35 -38.43 2.11
CA ASP A 370 10.20 -39.44 1.06
C ASP A 370 10.43 -40.86 1.60
N GLU A 371 11.36 -41.00 2.57
CA GLU A 371 11.67 -42.26 3.21
C GLU A 371 11.88 -42.07 4.72
N ILE A 372 11.40 -43.02 5.52
CA ILE A 372 11.63 -43.10 6.96
C ILE A 372 12.22 -44.48 7.29
N GLU A 373 13.46 -44.50 7.75
CA GLU A 373 14.10 -45.67 8.30
C GLU A 373 14.04 -45.61 9.83
N LYS A 374 13.59 -46.68 10.47
CA LYS A 374 13.52 -46.85 11.93
C LYS A 374 14.45 -47.92 12.39
N GLY A 375 15.10 -47.70 13.51
CA GLY A 375 15.99 -48.69 14.11
C GLY A 375 16.27 -48.37 15.57
N THR A 376 17.15 -49.16 16.12
CA THR A 376 17.65 -48.98 17.50
C THR A 376 19.16 -48.85 17.49
N SER A 377 19.65 -48.02 18.41
CA SER A 377 21.09 -47.88 18.61
C SER A 377 21.73 -49.20 18.98
N SER A 378 23.03 -49.35 18.73
CA SER A 378 23.78 -50.54 19.01
C SER A 378 23.89 -50.86 20.54
N ASP A 379 24.10 -52.11 20.86
CA ASP A 379 24.37 -52.55 22.23
C ASP A 379 25.75 -52.02 22.72
N GLU A 380 26.65 -51.63 21.81
CA GLU A 380 27.95 -50.99 22.09
C GLU A 380 27.86 -49.48 22.39
N ALA A 381 26.66 -48.89 22.19
CA ALA A 381 26.46 -47.51 22.61
C ALA A 381 26.70 -47.37 24.12
N ARG A 382 27.42 -46.29 24.53
CA ARG A 382 27.74 -46.03 25.96
C ARG A 382 26.52 -45.85 26.86
N PHE A 383 25.31 -45.77 26.25
CA PHE A 383 24.04 -45.66 26.96
C PHE A 383 23.13 -46.82 26.62
N VAL A 384 22.06 -46.95 27.38
CA VAL A 384 20.99 -47.90 27.10
C VAL A 384 20.50 -47.73 25.65
N ARG A 385 20.20 -48.88 25.01
CA ARG A 385 19.70 -48.98 23.65
C ARG A 385 18.51 -48.05 23.43
N LYS A 386 18.52 -47.21 22.36
CA LYS A 386 17.57 -46.16 22.08
C LYS A 386 17.03 -46.26 20.67
N ASP A 387 15.77 -45.90 20.50
CA ASP A 387 15.15 -45.88 19.18
C ASP A 387 15.59 -44.63 18.39
N TYR A 388 15.82 -44.84 17.10
CA TYR A 388 16.11 -43.73 16.17
C TYR A 388 15.20 -43.76 14.95
N GLN A 389 15.07 -42.63 14.28
CA GLN A 389 14.46 -42.46 12.96
C GLN A 389 15.38 -41.65 12.06
N ILE A 390 15.56 -42.14 10.81
CA ILE A 390 16.24 -41.41 9.75
C ILE A 390 15.20 -40.98 8.75
N TRP A 391 15.10 -39.67 8.53
CA TRP A 391 14.22 -39.10 7.53
C TRP A 391 15.03 -38.63 6.34
N LYS A 392 14.68 -39.09 5.11
CA LYS A 392 15.35 -38.75 3.88
C LYS A 392 14.41 -37.97 2.97
N TYR A 393 14.93 -36.87 2.41
CA TYR A 393 14.27 -36.01 1.45
C TYR A 393 15.08 -36.00 0.15
N GLN A 394 14.47 -36.42 -0.97
CA GLN A 394 15.15 -36.64 -2.27
C GLN A 394 14.80 -35.53 -3.28
N GLY A 395 13.94 -34.56 -2.93
CA GLY A 395 13.48 -33.50 -3.80
C GLY A 395 14.53 -32.41 -4.11
N ARG A 396 14.08 -31.18 -4.36
CA ARG A 396 14.97 -30.04 -4.65
C ARG A 396 15.98 -29.75 -3.53
N ASN A 397 15.58 -29.96 -2.30
CA ASN A 397 16.42 -29.76 -1.10
C ASN A 397 16.71 -31.15 -0.51
N LYS A 398 17.69 -31.84 -1.11
CA LYS A 398 18.13 -33.13 -0.57
C LYS A 398 18.64 -32.94 0.83
N ALA A 399 18.10 -33.69 1.78
CA ALA A 399 18.50 -33.63 3.18
C ALA A 399 18.24 -34.96 3.88
N VAL A 400 19.07 -35.27 4.87
CA VAL A 400 18.90 -36.39 5.76
C VAL A 400 18.92 -35.88 7.20
N TYR A 401 17.96 -36.34 7.98
CA TYR A 401 17.83 -36.01 9.40
C TYR A 401 17.79 -37.28 10.22
N LEU A 402 18.61 -37.37 11.26
CA LEU A 402 18.59 -38.47 12.22
C LEU A 402 18.07 -37.95 13.57
N PHE A 403 16.97 -38.56 13.98
CA PHE A 403 16.35 -38.29 15.27
C PHE A 403 16.53 -39.48 16.22
N LEU A 404 16.84 -39.19 17.48
CA LEU A 404 17.06 -40.20 18.52
C LEU A 404 16.17 -39.91 19.72
N ASP A 405 15.50 -40.96 20.23
CA ASP A 405 14.76 -40.90 21.49
C ASP A 405 15.73 -41.04 22.67
N ILE A 406 16.38 -39.90 23.01
CA ILE A 406 17.44 -39.87 24.04
C ILE A 406 16.91 -40.28 25.42
N GLN A 407 15.67 -39.93 25.74
CA GLN A 407 15.05 -40.13 27.04
C GLN A 407 14.17 -41.38 27.11
N MET A 408 14.01 -42.12 26.01
CA MET A 408 13.16 -43.30 25.88
C MET A 408 11.69 -43.03 26.28
N ASN A 409 11.20 -41.84 25.91
CA ASN A 409 9.87 -41.41 26.24
C ASN A 409 9.06 -41.01 25.00
N GLY A 410 9.58 -41.32 23.78
CA GLY A 410 8.98 -41.01 22.51
C GLY A 410 9.33 -39.57 22.00
N ASN A 411 10.05 -38.75 22.74
CA ASN A 411 10.48 -37.43 22.32
C ASN A 411 11.82 -37.49 21.58
N TYR A 412 11.74 -37.57 20.27
CA TYR A 412 12.90 -37.69 19.39
C TYR A 412 13.62 -36.34 19.20
N ARG A 413 14.91 -36.30 19.48
CA ARG A 413 15.77 -35.12 19.30
C ARG A 413 16.61 -35.26 18.03
N LEU A 414 16.76 -34.17 17.28
CA LEU A 414 17.62 -34.11 16.10
C LEU A 414 19.10 -34.18 16.57
N ILE A 415 19.83 -35.22 16.12
CA ILE A 415 21.26 -35.39 16.48
C ILE A 415 22.19 -35.28 15.28
N TYR A 416 21.70 -35.54 14.06
CA TYR A 416 22.50 -35.40 12.84
C TYR A 416 21.66 -34.85 11.69
N VAL A 417 22.29 -34.06 10.86
CA VAL A 417 21.71 -33.50 9.64
C VAL A 417 22.75 -33.44 8.53
N GLU A 418 22.34 -33.79 7.31
CA GLU A 418 23.06 -33.64 6.07
C GLU A 418 22.23 -32.85 5.08
N GLY A 419 22.85 -31.90 4.35
CA GLY A 419 22.21 -31.15 3.26
C GLY A 419 21.33 -29.96 3.67
N ASP A 420 21.09 -29.70 4.96
CA ASP A 420 20.32 -28.53 5.44
C ASP A 420 21.21 -27.59 6.29
N GLN A 421 21.51 -26.41 5.75
CA GLN A 421 22.36 -25.42 6.40
C GLN A 421 21.68 -24.67 7.57
N GLN A 422 20.37 -24.83 7.75
CA GLN A 422 19.65 -24.18 8.85
C GLN A 422 19.69 -25.00 10.15
N GLU A 423 20.13 -26.23 10.07
CA GLU A 423 20.28 -27.13 11.20
C GLU A 423 21.76 -27.49 11.42
N SER A 424 22.06 -27.98 12.59
CA SER A 424 23.41 -28.42 12.94
C SER A 424 23.40 -29.79 13.57
N SER A 425 24.37 -30.62 13.20
CA SER A 425 24.59 -31.91 13.81
C SER A 425 25.25 -31.77 15.18
N ASN A 426 24.90 -32.66 16.10
CA ASN A 426 25.69 -32.89 17.29
C ASN A 426 27.06 -33.53 16.88
N PRO A 427 28.20 -32.93 17.17
CA PRO A 427 29.49 -33.50 16.79
C PRO A 427 29.70 -34.95 17.28
N ASP A 428 29.10 -35.28 18.41
CA ASP A 428 29.25 -36.57 19.08
C ASP A 428 28.10 -37.54 18.82
N TYR A 429 27.40 -37.41 17.67
CA TYR A 429 26.19 -38.21 17.39
C TYR A 429 26.45 -39.74 17.42
N LEU A 430 27.67 -40.22 17.01
CA LEU A 430 28.05 -41.61 17.06
C LEU A 430 28.17 -42.13 18.53
N TYR A 431 28.49 -41.27 19.47
CA TYR A 431 28.53 -41.62 20.90
C TYR A 431 27.16 -42.13 21.41
N TYR A 432 26.09 -41.66 20.81
CA TYR A 432 24.74 -42.08 21.18
C TYR A 432 24.25 -43.32 20.41
N LEU A 433 24.85 -43.65 19.27
CA LEU A 433 24.42 -44.71 18.36
C LEU A 433 25.26 -45.97 18.46
N GLY A 434 26.53 -45.83 18.90
CA GLY A 434 27.52 -46.90 18.94
C GLY A 434 28.47 -46.87 17.74
N ASP A 435 29.69 -47.36 17.93
CA ASP A 435 30.77 -47.31 16.93
C ASP A 435 30.51 -48.22 15.72
N ASP A 436 29.61 -49.21 15.85
CA ASP A 436 29.17 -50.15 14.82
C ASP A 436 27.95 -49.65 14.01
N PHE A 437 27.49 -48.44 14.27
CA PHE A 437 26.40 -47.84 13.49
C PHE A 437 26.77 -47.66 12.02
N ASP A 438 25.96 -48.25 11.13
CA ASP A 438 26.16 -48.11 9.68
C ASP A 438 25.86 -46.67 9.22
N THR A 439 26.95 -45.87 9.11
CA THR A 439 26.88 -44.48 8.69
C THR A 439 26.44 -44.32 7.20
N SER A 440 26.51 -45.40 6.37
CA SER A 440 26.04 -45.35 4.98
C SER A 440 24.54 -44.99 4.88
N LYS A 441 23.76 -45.30 5.92
CA LYS A 441 22.36 -44.94 6.04
C LYS A 441 22.09 -43.42 6.09
N LEU A 442 23.09 -42.64 6.43
CA LEU A 442 23.02 -41.16 6.55
C LEU A 442 23.29 -40.45 5.23
N TYR A 443 23.53 -41.17 4.17
CA TYR A 443 23.75 -40.60 2.85
C TYR A 443 22.55 -40.86 1.94
N ASN A 444 22.27 -39.89 1.03
CA ASN A 444 21.20 -40.00 0.03
C ASN A 444 21.70 -40.58 -1.29
#